data_1284b98dc6ef6662822f4f85c295a726
#
_entry.id   1284b98dc6ef6662822f4f85c295a726
#
_cell.length_a   1.000
_cell.length_b   1.000
_cell.length_c   1.000
_cell.angle_alpha   90.00
_cell.angle_beta   90.00
_cell.angle_gamma   90.00
#
_symmetry.space_group_name_H-M   'P 1'
#
loop_
_entity.id
_entity.type
_entity.pdbx_description
1 polymer ?
#
loop_
_entity_poly.entity_id
_entity_poly.type
_entity_poly.pdbx_seq_one_letter_code
_entity_poly.pdbx_strand_id
1 'polypeptide(L)' 'MNNPSNGMLVLSRKPEQKIMITMPSGEEIMVMVVEIRGDKVRLGVKCARDIVVDKEEVYLDKKANPC' A
#
# COMPACT_ATOMS: atom_id res chain seq x y z
N MET A 1 -7.53 14.67 -9.26
CA MET A 1 -7.91 13.31 -9.67
C MET A 1 -8.69 12.65 -8.56
N ASN A 2 -9.85 12.12 -8.86
CA ASN A 2 -10.73 11.54 -7.85
C ASN A 2 -10.69 10.03 -7.88
N ASN A 3 -10.72 9.43 -6.70
CA ASN A 3 -10.85 7.99 -6.60
C ASN A 3 -12.26 7.58 -6.98
N PRO A 4 -12.42 6.46 -7.67
CA PRO A 4 -13.75 5.93 -7.93
C PRO A 4 -14.40 5.54 -6.61
N SER A 5 -15.70 5.77 -6.48
CA SER A 5 -16.40 5.49 -5.22
C SER A 5 -16.51 4.00 -4.93
N ASN A 6 -16.53 3.16 -5.97
CA ASN A 6 -16.68 1.72 -5.81
C ASN A 6 -15.71 0.96 -6.69
N GLY A 7 -14.52 1.42 -6.83
CA GLY A 7 -13.64 0.78 -7.76
C GLY A 7 -12.24 0.68 -7.25
N MET A 8 -11.40 0.24 -8.14
CA MET A 8 -9.98 0.14 -7.88
C MET A 8 -9.29 1.25 -8.66
N LEU A 9 -8.45 2.01 -7.97
CA LEU A 9 -7.63 3.00 -8.63
C LEU A 9 -6.34 2.33 -9.06
N VAL A 10 -6.03 2.39 -10.35
CA VAL A 10 -4.83 1.78 -10.89
C VAL A 10 -3.88 2.88 -11.33
N LEU A 11 -2.64 2.80 -10.84
CA LEU A 11 -1.62 3.79 -11.11
C LEU A 11 -0.37 3.12 -11.62
N SER A 12 0.32 3.78 -12.56
CA SER A 12 1.62 3.30 -13.02
C SER A 12 2.71 4.09 -12.33
N ARG A 13 3.69 3.40 -11.78
CA ARG A 13 4.81 4.04 -11.13
C ARG A 13 6.12 3.44 -11.62
N LYS A 14 7.11 4.31 -11.78
CA LYS A 14 8.47 3.88 -12.04
C LYS A 14 9.21 3.73 -10.71
N PRO A 15 10.35 3.04 -10.68
CA PRO A 15 11.14 2.95 -9.44
C PRO A 15 11.39 4.34 -8.86
N GLU A 16 11.32 4.44 -7.55
CA GLU A 16 11.52 5.65 -6.76
C GLU A 16 10.40 6.68 -6.86
N GLN A 17 9.37 6.42 -7.65
CA GLN A 17 8.20 7.29 -7.67
C GLN A 17 7.24 6.87 -6.57
N LYS A 18 6.58 7.84 -5.98
CA LYS A 18 5.77 7.64 -4.78
C LYS A 18 4.30 7.81 -5.06
N ILE A 19 3.49 7.17 -4.22
CA ILE A 19 2.06 7.39 -4.16
C ILE A 19 1.76 7.88 -2.76
N MET A 20 0.96 8.93 -2.65
CA MET A 20 0.56 9.44 -1.34
C MET A 20 -0.91 9.11 -1.11
N ILE A 21 -1.18 8.47 0.01
CA ILE A 21 -2.54 8.14 0.44
C ILE A 21 -2.85 9.05 1.61
N THR A 22 -3.87 9.89 1.45
CA THR A 22 -4.29 10.80 2.51
C THR A 22 -5.61 10.31 3.06
N MET A 23 -5.64 10.08 4.35
CA MET A 23 -6.84 9.59 5.03
C MET A 23 -7.72 10.78 5.43
N PRO A 24 -9.01 10.54 5.63
CA PRO A 24 -9.90 11.63 6.07
C PRO A 24 -9.44 12.35 7.33
N SER A 25 -8.70 11.64 8.18
CA SER A 25 -8.14 12.22 9.41
C SER A 25 -6.98 13.17 9.13
N GLY A 26 -6.47 13.22 7.89
CA GLY A 26 -5.31 14.00 7.56
C GLY A 26 -4.01 13.21 7.61
N GLU A 27 -4.06 12.00 8.11
CA GLU A 27 -2.88 11.14 8.18
C GLU A 27 -2.47 10.71 6.79
N GLU A 28 -1.16 10.61 6.56
CA GLU A 28 -0.63 10.28 5.25
C GLU A 28 0.16 8.98 5.27
N ILE A 29 -0.01 8.20 4.21
CA ILE A 29 0.73 6.96 3.99
C ILE A 29 1.45 7.10 2.66
N MET A 30 2.75 6.85 2.66
CA MET A 30 3.54 6.91 1.44
C MET A 30 3.83 5.50 0.96
N VAL A 31 3.58 5.25 -0.32
CA VAL A 31 3.92 3.98 -0.95
C VAL A 31 4.88 4.28 -2.10
N MET A 32 5.97 3.55 -2.17
CA MET A 32 6.98 3.78 -3.19
C MET A 32 7.42 2.46 -3.79
N VAL A 33 7.67 2.47 -5.11
CA VAL A 33 8.30 1.33 -5.77
C VAL A 33 9.79 1.46 -5.52
N VAL A 34 10.34 0.54 -4.73
CA VAL A 34 11.77 0.58 -4.41
C VAL A 34 12.57 0.00 -5.56
N GLU A 35 12.11 -1.11 -6.11
CA GLU A 35 12.87 -1.85 -7.09
C GLU A 35 11.96 -2.76 -7.88
N ILE A 36 12.28 -2.96 -9.15
CA ILE A 36 11.60 -3.93 -9.99
C ILE A 36 12.63 -4.96 -10.42
N ARG A 37 12.38 -6.23 -10.13
CA ARG A 37 13.26 -7.32 -10.49
C ARG A 37 12.46 -8.41 -11.18
N GLY A 38 12.64 -8.54 -12.49
CA GLY A 38 11.90 -9.55 -13.23
C GLY A 38 10.42 -9.38 -13.02
N ASP A 39 9.77 -10.40 -12.47
CA ASP A 39 8.34 -10.39 -12.20
C ASP A 39 8.00 -9.95 -10.77
N LYS A 40 9.00 -9.49 -10.02
CA LYS A 40 8.78 -9.07 -8.64
C LYS A 40 8.96 -7.57 -8.50
N VAL A 41 8.11 -6.97 -7.68
CA VAL A 41 8.18 -5.56 -7.37
C VAL A 41 8.35 -5.40 -5.87
N ARG A 42 9.35 -4.63 -5.47
CA ARG A 42 9.56 -4.34 -4.06
C ARG A 42 8.95 -2.98 -3.76
N LEU A 43 8.10 -2.96 -2.75
CA LEU A 43 7.38 -1.74 -2.35
C LEU A 43 7.83 -1.30 -0.98
N GLY A 44 8.03 0.00 -0.84
CA GLY A 44 8.28 0.59 0.46
C GLY A 44 7.04 1.31 0.93
N VAL A 45 6.70 1.15 2.20
CA VAL A 45 5.56 1.82 2.79
C VAL A 45 6.03 2.59 4.01
N LYS A 46 5.69 3.86 4.06
CA LYS A 46 6.01 4.69 5.21
C LYS A 46 4.71 5.24 5.80
N CYS A 47 4.48 4.91 7.05
CA CYS A 47 3.24 5.31 7.73
C CYS A 47 3.46 5.33 9.23
N ALA A 48 2.44 5.74 9.98
CA ALA A 48 2.51 5.74 11.45
C ALA A 48 2.59 4.30 11.95
N ARG A 49 3.15 4.13 13.14
CA ARG A 49 3.40 2.80 13.71
C ARG A 49 2.13 2.03 14.03
N ASP A 50 1.06 2.72 14.28
CA ASP A 50 -0.21 2.07 14.61
C ASP A 50 -0.97 1.60 13.37
N ILE A 51 -0.46 1.91 12.19
CA ILE A 51 -1.06 1.42 10.95
C ILE A 51 -0.39 0.10 10.60
N VAL A 52 -1.21 -0.95 10.46
CA VAL A 52 -0.72 -2.28 10.14
C VAL A 52 -0.67 -2.44 8.63
N VAL A 53 0.49 -2.84 8.12
CA VAL A 53 0.68 -3.08 6.69
C VAL A 53 1.06 -4.54 6.53
N ASP A 54 0.20 -5.30 5.86
CA ASP A 54 0.40 -6.72 5.66
C ASP A 54 0.34 -7.08 4.19
N LYS A 55 1.11 -8.08 3.79
CA LYS A 55 0.84 -8.76 2.55
C LYS A 55 -0.52 -9.46 2.69
N GLU A 56 -1.21 -9.63 1.59
CA GLU A 56 -2.53 -10.23 1.65
C GLU A 56 -2.54 -11.61 2.30
N GLU A 57 -1.59 -12.45 1.97
CA GLU A 57 -1.53 -13.80 2.53
C GLU A 57 -1.35 -13.77 4.05
N VAL A 58 -0.59 -12.79 4.56
CA VAL A 58 -0.41 -12.63 6.00
C VAL A 58 -1.70 -12.11 6.63
N TYR A 59 -2.34 -11.16 5.98
CA TYR A 59 -3.60 -10.59 6.46
C TYR A 59 -4.68 -11.66 6.57
N LEU A 60 -4.80 -12.49 5.55
CA LEU A 60 -5.80 -13.56 5.55
C LEU A 60 -5.50 -14.61 6.60
N ASP A 61 -4.23 -14.91 6.82
CA ASP A 61 -3.82 -15.86 7.85
C ASP A 61 -4.20 -15.35 9.23
N LYS A 62 -3.98 -14.07 9.50
CA LYS A 62 -4.36 -13.47 10.77
C LYS A 62 -5.86 -13.52 11.01
N LYS A 63 -6.65 -13.34 9.96
CA LYS A 63 -8.11 -13.43 10.09
C LYS A 63 -8.58 -14.84 10.35
N ALA A 64 -7.94 -15.83 9.74
CA ALA A 64 -8.28 -17.22 9.93
C ALA A 64 -7.84 -17.73 11.29
N ASN A 65 -6.71 -17.24 11.80
CA ASN A 65 -6.12 -17.68 13.05
C ASN A 65 -5.81 -16.48 13.95
N PRO A 66 -6.82 -15.80 14.45
CA PRO A 66 -6.58 -14.66 15.34
C PRO A 66 -6.13 -15.16 16.71
N CYS A 67 -4.93 -14.78 17.09
CA CYS A 67 -4.48 -15.14 18.42
C CYS A 67 -4.03 -13.92 19.14
#